data_9509d1c72ffc11345a6f36c99de5174d
#
_entry.id   9509d1c72ffc11345a6f36c99de5174d
#
_cell.length_a   1.000
_cell.length_b   1.000
_cell.length_c   1.000
_cell.angle_alpha   90.00
_cell.angle_beta   90.00
_cell.angle_gamma   90.00
#
_symmetry.space_group_name_H-M   'P 1'
#
loop_
_entity.id
_entity.type
_entity.pdbx_description
1 polymer ?
#
loop_
_entity_poly.entity_id
_entity_poly.type
_entity_poly.pdbx_seq_one_letter_code
_entity_poly.pdbx_strand_id
1 'polypeptide(L)'
;MAMIEVEHLHKNFVKTVKEPGLKGALRSFIHPEKQTFEAVKDLTFEVPKGQILGFIGANGAGKSTTIKMLTGILKPTSGFCRINGKIPQDNRQDYVKDIGVVFGQRTQLWWDLALQETYTVLKEIYDVPDSLFHKRMDFLNEVLDLKDFIKD
;
A
#
# COMPACT_ATOMS: atom_id res chain seq x y z
N MET A 1 -13.11 -0.39 19.72
CA MET A 1 -12.80 -1.29 18.60
C MET A 1 -11.58 -0.76 17.90
N ALA A 2 -10.57 -1.57 17.73
CA ALA A 2 -9.40 -1.22 16.94
C ALA A 2 -9.79 -1.06 15.46
N MET A 3 -9.26 -0.03 14.81
CA MET A 3 -9.42 0.20 13.37
C MET A 3 -8.39 -0.59 12.59
N ILE A 4 -7.17 -0.71 13.16
CA ILE A 4 -6.09 -1.53 12.63
C ILE A 4 -5.64 -2.46 13.75
N GLU A 5 -5.59 -3.75 13.47
CA GLU A 5 -5.08 -4.80 14.35
C GLU A 5 -3.95 -5.51 13.63
N VAL A 6 -2.81 -5.67 14.25
CA VAL A 6 -1.65 -6.37 13.72
C VAL A 6 -1.13 -7.31 14.79
N GLU A 7 -1.04 -8.61 14.49
CA GLU A 7 -0.58 -9.62 15.43
C GLU A 7 0.50 -10.49 14.81
N HIS A 8 1.64 -10.53 15.47
CA HIS A 8 2.79 -11.36 15.13
C HIS A 8 3.13 -11.32 13.64
N LEU A 9 3.06 -10.12 13.04
CA LEU A 9 3.23 -9.92 11.61
C LEU A 9 4.69 -10.13 11.20
N HIS A 10 4.93 -11.07 10.29
CA HIS A 10 6.25 -11.36 9.73
C HIS A 10 6.26 -11.23 8.22
N LYS A 11 7.38 -10.78 7.67
CA LYS A 11 7.62 -10.84 6.23
C LYS A 11 9.05 -11.23 5.93
N ASN A 12 9.19 -12.37 5.28
CA ASN A 12 10.45 -12.90 4.77
C ASN A 12 10.45 -12.84 3.24
N PHE A 13 11.57 -12.42 2.69
CA PHE A 13 11.84 -12.51 1.25
C PHE A 13 12.94 -13.55 1.02
N VAL A 14 12.74 -14.42 0.05
CA VAL A 14 13.74 -15.41 -0.34
C VAL A 14 14.39 -14.93 -1.63
N LYS A 15 15.70 -14.73 -1.60
CA LYS A 15 16.51 -14.38 -2.77
C LYS A 15 17.39 -15.58 -3.13
N THR A 16 17.35 -15.99 -4.39
CA THR A 16 18.30 -16.98 -4.91
C THR A 16 19.62 -16.27 -5.19
N VAL A 17 20.69 -16.72 -4.57
CA VAL A 17 22.05 -16.25 -4.82
C VAL A 17 22.54 -16.91 -6.09
N LYS A 18 22.92 -16.12 -7.09
CA LYS A 18 23.55 -16.63 -8.31
C LYS A 18 25.05 -16.47 -8.19
N GLU A 19 25.79 -17.58 -8.31
CA GLU A 19 27.24 -17.53 -8.42
C GLU A 19 27.65 -16.93 -9.79
N PRO A 20 28.67 -16.07 -9.84
CA PRO A 20 29.14 -15.49 -11.10
C PRO A 20 29.82 -16.54 -12.00
N GLY A 21 29.63 -16.40 -13.30
CA GLY A 21 30.22 -17.26 -14.33
C GLY A 21 29.33 -18.41 -14.80
N LEU A 22 29.65 -18.97 -15.98
CA LEU A 22 28.86 -20.03 -16.64
C LEU A 22 28.74 -21.30 -15.79
N LYS A 23 29.81 -21.68 -15.09
CA LYS A 23 29.80 -22.84 -14.18
C LYS A 23 28.96 -22.60 -12.93
N GLY A 24 28.99 -21.38 -12.39
CA GLY A 24 28.17 -20.97 -11.25
C GLY A 24 26.68 -20.90 -11.63
N ALA A 25 26.36 -20.42 -12.84
CA ALA A 25 24.99 -20.40 -13.35
C ALA A 25 24.40 -21.81 -13.47
N LEU A 26 25.19 -22.77 -13.99
CA LEU A 26 24.75 -24.16 -14.13
C LEU A 26 24.54 -24.84 -12.77
N ARG A 27 25.43 -24.59 -11.81
CA ARG A 27 25.34 -25.09 -10.43
C ARG A 27 24.15 -24.50 -9.68
N SER A 28 23.89 -23.20 -9.84
CA SER A 28 22.72 -22.51 -9.27
C SER A 28 21.39 -23.03 -9.81
N PHE A 29 21.39 -23.62 -11.01
CA PHE A 29 20.20 -24.24 -11.59
C PHE A 29 19.86 -25.58 -10.94
N ILE A 30 20.87 -26.35 -10.54
CA ILE A 30 20.71 -27.69 -9.95
C ILE A 30 20.56 -27.59 -8.40
N HIS A 31 21.33 -26.69 -7.77
CA HIS A 31 21.31 -26.46 -6.32
C HIS A 31 21.26 -24.95 -6.03
N PRO A 32 20.06 -24.33 -6.09
CA PRO A 32 19.93 -22.89 -5.83
C PRO A 32 20.17 -22.60 -4.35
N GLU A 33 21.21 -21.85 -4.05
CA GLU A 33 21.41 -21.32 -2.71
C GLU A 33 20.40 -20.22 -2.42
N LYS A 34 19.56 -20.42 -1.41
CA LYS A 34 18.50 -19.49 -1.01
C LYS A 34 18.93 -18.71 0.21
N GLN A 35 18.98 -17.41 0.09
CA GLN A 35 19.17 -16.50 1.21
C GLN A 35 17.83 -15.89 1.63
N THR A 36 17.46 -16.06 2.88
CA THR A 36 16.24 -15.47 3.43
C THR A 36 16.57 -14.13 4.07
N PHE A 37 15.86 -13.10 3.68
CA PHE A 37 15.92 -11.77 4.28
C PHE A 37 14.61 -11.50 5.04
N GLU A 38 14.74 -11.31 6.35
CA GLU A 38 13.62 -10.99 7.23
C GLU A 38 13.37 -9.49 7.24
N ALA A 39 12.33 -9.04 6.52
CA ALA A 39 12.02 -7.63 6.34
C ALA A 39 11.13 -7.05 7.45
N VAL A 40 10.28 -7.87 8.05
CA VAL A 40 9.45 -7.53 9.20
C VAL A 40 9.47 -8.69 10.18
N LYS A 41 9.71 -8.38 11.46
CA LYS A 41 9.97 -9.32 12.54
C LYS A 41 8.97 -9.10 13.65
N ASP A 42 8.05 -10.04 13.86
CA ASP A 42 7.14 -10.10 15.00
C ASP A 42 6.51 -8.76 15.40
N LEU A 43 5.89 -8.08 14.42
CA LEU A 43 5.30 -6.78 14.65
C LEU A 43 3.87 -6.94 15.17
N THR A 44 3.59 -6.39 16.34
CA THR A 44 2.26 -6.41 16.98
C THR A 44 1.89 -5.00 17.44
N PHE A 45 0.73 -4.50 17.03
CA PHE A 45 0.17 -3.23 17.48
C PHE A 45 -1.30 -3.10 17.11
N GLU A 46 -1.98 -2.16 17.76
CA GLU A 46 -3.35 -1.77 17.46
C GLU A 46 -3.45 -0.25 17.25
N VAL A 47 -4.36 0.18 16.37
CA VAL A 47 -4.71 1.59 16.17
C VAL A 47 -6.22 1.74 16.34
N PRO A 48 -6.68 2.41 17.39
CA PRO A 48 -8.08 2.74 17.58
C PRO A 48 -8.61 3.67 16.46
N LYS A 49 -9.92 3.62 16.23
CA LYS A 49 -10.57 4.52 15.27
C LYS A 49 -10.33 5.99 15.65
N GLY A 50 -9.98 6.81 14.66
CA GLY A 50 -9.74 8.25 14.82
C GLY A 50 -8.33 8.61 15.30
N GLN A 51 -7.44 7.64 15.51
CA GLN A 51 -6.05 7.90 15.85
C GLN A 51 -5.13 7.92 14.63
N ILE A 52 -4.04 8.66 14.74
CA ILE A 52 -2.95 8.69 13.76
C ILE A 52 -1.76 7.97 14.36
N LEU A 53 -1.23 6.97 13.64
CA LEU A 53 -0.03 6.25 14.01
C LEU A 53 1.13 6.64 13.10
N GLY A 54 2.25 7.08 13.68
CA GLY A 54 3.50 7.36 12.97
C GLY A 54 4.45 6.16 13.02
N PHE A 55 4.92 5.69 11.84
CA PHE A 55 5.99 4.72 11.75
C PHE A 55 7.34 5.42 11.63
N ILE A 56 8.16 5.35 12.68
CA ILE A 56 9.49 5.95 12.74
C ILE A 56 10.54 4.85 12.79
N GLY A 57 11.68 5.05 12.13
CA GLY A 57 12.78 4.09 12.12
C GLY A 57 13.74 4.29 10.95
N ALA A 58 14.90 3.64 11.01
CA ALA A 58 15.94 3.70 9.98
C ALA A 58 15.46 3.19 8.61
N ASN A 59 16.21 3.50 7.55
CA ASN A 59 15.99 2.91 6.24
C ASN A 59 16.23 1.38 6.32
N GLY A 60 15.34 0.61 5.71
CA GLY A 60 15.39 -0.85 5.81
C GLY A 60 14.69 -1.46 7.03
N ALA A 61 14.17 -0.67 7.98
CA ALA A 61 13.46 -1.16 9.18
C ALA A 61 12.07 -1.80 8.91
N GLY A 62 11.71 -2.07 7.67
CA GLY A 62 10.47 -2.74 7.33
C GLY A 62 9.23 -1.85 7.21
N LYS A 63 9.33 -0.52 7.42
CA LYS A 63 8.19 0.42 7.38
C LYS A 63 7.34 0.28 6.13
N SER A 64 7.95 0.42 4.96
CA SER A 64 7.24 0.32 3.67
C SER A 64 6.72 -1.09 3.39
N THR A 65 7.40 -2.13 3.89
CA THR A 65 6.96 -3.52 3.79
C THR A 65 5.70 -3.73 4.63
N THR A 66 5.67 -3.19 5.85
CA THR A 66 4.48 -3.22 6.72
C THR A 66 3.31 -2.51 6.07
N ILE A 67 3.49 -1.28 5.57
CA ILE A 67 2.42 -0.54 4.87
C ILE A 67 1.90 -1.35 3.66
N LYS A 68 2.78 -1.97 2.87
CA LYS A 68 2.36 -2.83 1.76
C LYS A 68 1.57 -4.06 2.19
N MET A 69 1.82 -4.61 3.37
CA MET A 69 1.00 -5.69 3.94
C MET A 69 -0.35 -5.17 4.41
N LEU A 70 -0.38 -4.04 5.12
CA LEU A 70 -1.62 -3.38 5.55
C LEU A 70 -2.51 -2.96 4.38
N THR A 71 -1.94 -2.59 3.25
CA THR A 71 -2.68 -2.21 2.03
C THR A 71 -3.04 -3.39 1.11
N GLY A 72 -2.73 -4.63 1.51
CA GLY A 72 -3.02 -5.83 0.72
C GLY A 72 -2.14 -6.03 -0.51
N ILE A 73 -1.09 -5.20 -0.71
CA ILE A 73 -0.13 -5.36 -1.82
C ILE A 73 0.79 -6.55 -1.58
N LEU A 74 1.18 -6.79 -0.33
CA LEU A 74 2.02 -7.92 0.06
C LEU A 74 1.26 -8.83 1.02
N LYS A 75 1.39 -10.14 0.82
CA LYS A 75 0.92 -11.13 1.78
C LYS A 75 1.98 -11.34 2.88
N PRO A 76 1.60 -11.35 4.17
CA PRO A 76 2.49 -11.75 5.26
C PRO A 76 3.04 -13.17 5.06
N THR A 77 4.21 -13.45 5.62
CA THR A 77 4.74 -14.81 5.70
C THR A 77 4.09 -15.58 6.84
N SER A 78 3.85 -14.90 7.97
CA SER A 78 3.08 -15.39 9.12
C SER A 78 2.48 -14.20 9.89
N GLY A 79 1.62 -14.49 10.86
CA GLY A 79 0.81 -13.49 11.53
C GLY A 79 -0.29 -12.95 10.64
N PHE A 80 -0.99 -11.94 11.09
CA PHE A 80 -2.05 -11.30 10.30
C PHE A 80 -2.16 -9.80 10.59
N CYS A 81 -2.84 -9.10 9.69
CA CYS A 81 -3.33 -7.76 9.93
C CYS A 81 -4.81 -7.68 9.54
N ARG A 82 -5.58 -6.91 10.30
CA ARG A 82 -7.00 -6.66 10.06
C ARG A 82 -7.25 -5.17 10.12
N ILE A 83 -7.93 -4.64 9.11
CA ILE A 83 -8.26 -3.21 9.00
C ILE A 83 -9.77 -3.09 8.85
N ASN A 84 -10.41 -2.34 9.75
CA ASN A 84 -11.87 -2.21 9.81
C ASN A 84 -12.58 -3.58 9.77
N GLY A 85 -12.03 -4.57 10.49
CA GLY A 85 -12.56 -5.94 10.54
C GLY A 85 -12.24 -6.82 9.32
N LYS A 86 -11.59 -6.29 8.28
CA LYS A 86 -11.25 -7.01 7.03
C LYS A 86 -9.79 -7.39 6.98
N ILE A 87 -9.48 -8.59 6.50
CA ILE A 87 -8.12 -9.01 6.19
C ILE A 87 -7.81 -8.58 4.75
N PRO A 88 -6.77 -7.76 4.50
CA PRO A 88 -6.51 -7.16 3.19
C PRO A 88 -6.33 -8.15 2.04
N GLN A 89 -5.90 -9.38 2.33
CA GLN A 89 -5.59 -10.41 1.35
C GLN A 89 -6.78 -11.30 0.98
N ASP A 90 -7.83 -11.33 1.80
CA ASP A 90 -8.97 -12.26 1.61
C ASP A 90 -9.94 -11.78 0.54
N ASN A 91 -10.26 -10.49 0.54
CA ASN A 91 -11.10 -9.87 -0.49
C ASN A 91 -10.56 -8.48 -0.87
N ARG A 92 -9.52 -8.48 -1.69
CA ARG A 92 -8.82 -7.25 -2.06
C ARG A 92 -9.71 -6.24 -2.80
N GLN A 93 -10.63 -6.70 -3.64
CA GLN A 93 -11.47 -5.79 -4.44
C GLN A 93 -12.39 -4.94 -3.54
N ASP A 94 -13.00 -5.55 -2.52
CA ASP A 94 -13.82 -4.80 -1.57
C ASP A 94 -12.98 -4.01 -0.57
N TYR A 95 -11.81 -4.54 -0.21
CA TYR A 95 -10.93 -3.88 0.75
C TYR A 95 -10.36 -2.56 0.22
N VAL A 96 -9.91 -2.52 -1.04
CA VAL A 96 -9.29 -1.31 -1.61
C VAL A 96 -10.26 -0.14 -1.75
N LYS A 97 -11.56 -0.39 -1.77
CA LYS A 97 -12.60 0.66 -1.78
C LYS A 97 -12.66 1.44 -0.46
N ASP A 98 -12.25 0.81 0.65
CA ASP A 98 -12.31 1.39 2.00
C ASP A 98 -11.04 2.14 2.41
N ILE A 99 -9.98 2.08 1.62
CA ILE A 99 -8.69 2.67 1.95
C ILE A 99 -8.20 3.65 0.87
N GLY A 100 -7.52 4.69 1.32
CA GLY A 100 -6.71 5.56 0.45
C GLY A 100 -5.23 5.39 0.79
N VAL A 101 -4.37 5.30 -0.22
CA VAL A 101 -2.93 5.08 -0.03
C VAL A 101 -2.14 6.05 -0.89
N VAL A 102 -1.20 6.76 -0.27
CA VAL A 102 -0.26 7.66 -0.97
C VAL A 102 1.15 7.14 -0.75
N PHE A 103 1.82 6.73 -1.83
CA PHE A 103 3.18 6.22 -1.78
C PHE A 103 4.20 7.24 -2.30
N GLY A 104 5.23 7.46 -1.50
CA GLY A 104 6.40 8.24 -1.89
C GLY A 104 6.16 9.74 -2.04
N GLN A 105 7.13 10.41 -2.68
CA GLN A 105 7.13 11.86 -2.92
C GLN A 105 6.66 12.24 -4.33
N ARG A 106 6.22 11.27 -5.12
CA ARG A 106 5.78 11.53 -6.49
C ARG A 106 4.28 11.81 -6.52
N THR A 107 3.88 12.71 -7.41
CA THR A 107 2.47 12.89 -7.71
C THR A 107 1.82 11.56 -8.12
N GLN A 108 0.61 11.33 -7.68
CA GLN A 108 -0.21 10.18 -8.09
C GLN A 108 -1.18 10.54 -9.21
N LEU A 109 -1.16 11.78 -9.63
CA LEU A 109 -1.92 12.24 -10.79
C LEU A 109 -1.27 11.69 -12.06
N TRP A 110 -2.09 11.30 -13.01
CA TRP A 110 -1.62 10.88 -14.33
C TRP A 110 -1.23 12.11 -15.15
N TRP A 111 0.00 12.12 -15.62
CA TRP A 111 0.61 13.25 -16.34
C TRP A 111 -0.08 13.58 -17.67
N ASP A 112 -0.72 12.56 -18.28
CA ASP A 112 -1.36 12.65 -19.59
C ASP A 112 -2.86 12.96 -19.48
N LEU A 113 -3.38 13.17 -18.27
CA LEU A 113 -4.79 13.46 -18.03
C LEU A 113 -4.96 14.80 -17.32
N ALA A 114 -5.94 15.57 -17.77
CA ALA A 114 -6.38 16.75 -17.03
C ALA A 114 -6.83 16.37 -15.62
N LEU A 115 -6.70 17.30 -14.68
CA LEU A 115 -7.05 17.05 -13.27
C LEU A 115 -8.49 16.56 -13.10
N GLN A 116 -9.41 17.14 -13.88
CA GLN A 116 -10.83 16.75 -13.88
C GLN A 116 -11.02 15.30 -14.34
N GLU A 117 -10.29 14.87 -15.38
CA GLU A 117 -10.35 13.49 -15.87
C GLU A 117 -9.80 12.51 -14.86
N THR A 118 -8.69 12.86 -14.20
CA THR A 118 -8.11 12.07 -13.11
C THR A 118 -9.13 11.87 -11.98
N TYR A 119 -9.84 12.92 -11.57
CA TYR A 119 -10.87 12.79 -10.52
C TYR A 119 -12.08 11.97 -10.99
N THR A 120 -12.45 12.07 -12.26
CA THR A 120 -13.54 11.26 -12.83
C THR A 120 -13.18 9.78 -12.81
N VAL A 121 -11.95 9.43 -13.20
CA VAL A 121 -11.48 8.05 -13.14
C VAL A 121 -11.41 7.54 -11.69
N LEU A 122 -10.91 8.35 -10.75
CA LEU A 122 -10.91 7.99 -9.33
C LEU A 122 -12.32 7.80 -8.78
N LYS A 123 -13.29 8.63 -9.19
CA LYS A 123 -14.69 8.48 -8.84
C LYS A 123 -15.22 7.09 -9.22
N GLU A 124 -14.94 6.64 -10.44
CA GLU A 124 -15.35 5.32 -10.92
C GLU A 124 -14.62 4.18 -10.20
N ILE A 125 -13.31 4.31 -9.97
CA ILE A 125 -12.51 3.30 -9.25
C ILE A 125 -13.03 3.08 -7.82
N TYR A 126 -13.41 4.16 -7.13
CA TYR A 126 -13.89 4.11 -5.75
C TYR A 126 -15.42 4.05 -5.63
N ASP A 127 -16.13 3.93 -6.75
CA ASP A 127 -17.60 3.83 -6.79
C ASP A 127 -18.29 4.95 -6.01
N VAL A 128 -17.81 6.20 -6.23
CA VAL A 128 -18.30 7.39 -5.52
C VAL A 128 -19.58 7.92 -6.20
N PRO A 129 -20.72 7.98 -5.48
CA PRO A 129 -21.97 8.54 -6.05
C PRO A 129 -21.81 9.98 -6.54
N ASP A 130 -22.47 10.34 -7.64
CA ASP A 130 -22.38 11.67 -8.26
C ASP A 130 -22.63 12.82 -7.29
N SER A 131 -23.66 12.71 -6.46
CA SER A 131 -24.01 13.74 -5.49
C SER A 131 -22.90 13.99 -4.46
N LEU A 132 -22.22 12.93 -4.03
CA LEU A 132 -21.09 13.01 -3.10
C LEU A 132 -19.83 13.54 -3.80
N PHE A 133 -19.61 13.12 -5.05
CA PHE A 133 -18.50 13.59 -5.88
C PHE A 133 -18.57 15.10 -6.07
N HIS A 134 -19.69 15.63 -6.56
CA HIS A 134 -19.86 17.07 -6.76
C HIS A 134 -19.67 17.86 -5.47
N LYS A 135 -20.29 17.43 -4.38
CA LYS A 135 -20.11 18.08 -3.06
C LYS A 135 -18.65 18.13 -2.61
N ARG A 136 -17.89 17.05 -2.83
CA ARG A 136 -16.46 17.01 -2.49
C ARG A 136 -15.62 17.87 -3.42
N MET A 137 -15.94 17.90 -4.71
CA MET A 137 -15.25 18.75 -5.69
C MET A 137 -15.47 20.23 -5.40
N ASP A 138 -16.68 20.63 -5.05
CA ASP A 138 -16.98 22.00 -4.64
C ASP A 138 -16.16 22.41 -3.42
N PHE A 139 -16.11 21.54 -2.40
CA PHE A 139 -15.29 21.77 -1.21
C PHE A 139 -13.79 21.87 -1.52
N LEU A 140 -13.25 20.94 -2.34
CA LEU A 140 -11.85 20.99 -2.75
C LEU A 140 -11.51 22.22 -3.56
N ASN A 141 -12.42 22.65 -4.45
CA ASN A 141 -12.27 23.88 -5.23
C ASN A 141 -12.22 25.11 -4.34
N GLU A 142 -13.05 25.15 -3.28
CA GLU A 142 -13.04 26.25 -2.32
C GLU A 142 -11.76 26.31 -1.49
N VAL A 143 -11.32 25.14 -0.98
CA VAL A 143 -10.17 25.06 -0.04
C VAL A 143 -8.83 25.19 -0.76
N LEU A 144 -8.70 24.62 -1.97
CA LEU A 144 -7.44 24.51 -2.71
C LEU A 144 -7.34 25.47 -3.88
N ASP A 145 -8.38 26.27 -4.16
CA ASP A 145 -8.46 27.21 -5.29
C ASP A 145 -8.11 26.55 -6.66
N LEU A 146 -8.74 25.40 -6.90
CA LEU A 146 -8.44 24.57 -8.08
C LEU A 146 -9.10 25.07 -9.39
N LYS A 147 -9.91 26.12 -9.34
CA LYS A 147 -10.74 26.57 -10.48
C LYS A 147 -9.93 26.83 -11.76
N ASP A 148 -8.73 27.34 -11.60
CA ASP A 148 -7.84 27.69 -12.71
C ASP A 148 -7.05 26.50 -13.25
N PHE A 149 -6.89 25.44 -12.44
CA PHE A 149 -6.08 24.26 -12.78
C PHE A 149 -6.90 23.04 -13.19
N ILE A 150 -8.21 23.06 -12.97
CA ILE A 150 -9.06 21.87 -13.13
C ILE A 150 -9.24 21.47 -14.60
N LYS A 151 -9.04 22.41 -15.54
CA LYS A 151 -9.23 22.20 -16.97
C LYS A 151 -7.94 22.00 -17.76
N ASP A 152 -6.82 22.22 -17.11
CA ASP A 152 -5.49 21.99 -17.66
C ASP A 152 -5.01 20.59 -17.21
#